data_5d09ee373374efc4c6b4c1e028e7ef42
#
_entry.id   5d09ee373374efc4c6b4c1e028e7ef42
#
_cell.length_a   1.000
_cell.length_b   1.000
_cell.length_c   1.000
_cell.angle_alpha   90.00
_cell.angle_beta   90.00
_cell.angle_gamma   90.00
#
_symmetry.space_group_name_H-M   'P 1'
#
loop_
_entity.id
_entity.type
_entity.pdbx_description
1 polymer ?
#
loop_
_entity_poly.entity_id
_entity_poly.type
_entity_poly.pdbx_seq_one_letter_code
_entity_poly.pdbx_strand_id
1 'polypeptide(L)'
;MTSGKGALSLNSIADVWKNVLDRLRSQLSETTINTWFDEVDVVTMEDSAFVLHCSNAFKKSTIEARFMSHIKAALKDIFSSDLEVKILDDQQLSAYHRVAPDRPGSLLESDAFTFGTYVVGPQNKMAYAAARAVAEKPAEHYNPLFIYGDSGLGKTHLLYAIAHQVRSRQPDARIVYIKGDDFTNELIASIREGKNAEFREKYRQTTLLLVDDIQFIAGKKQTQEEFFHTFNTLYESGRQIVLTSDRPPREMTQLEDRLQTRFEWGLMVDVAPPDFETRLAIIKNKAALLGVQLPDDISSFIAENLTANVRQIEGALNKLLAYRDLLGNQVDGEAVSRAVKDMLKKYNEFVPSPGLIVEYICRYYDVDEEQVRGQGRKRDLMEARQTAMYLIRRMTNLSLNDIGKEFGDRDHTTVLHSLDQVEKKMRSDPAYAEKVKEITTNINNKK
;
A
#
# COMPACT_ATOMS: atom_id res chain seq x y z
N MET A 1 42.31 -18.39 4.25
CA MET A 1 41.02 -19.10 4.34
C MET A 1 40.13 -18.32 5.30
N THR A 2 39.36 -17.39 4.80
CA THR A 2 38.42 -16.58 5.60
C THR A 2 37.07 -16.72 4.92
N SER A 3 36.21 -17.43 5.62
CA SER A 3 34.83 -17.73 5.26
C SER A 3 34.00 -16.44 5.22
N GLY A 4 33.40 -16.11 4.07
CA GLY A 4 32.48 -15.01 3.90
C GLY A 4 31.19 -15.28 4.66
N LYS A 5 30.86 -14.42 5.62
CA LYS A 5 29.52 -14.32 6.19
C LYS A 5 28.61 -13.65 5.18
N GLY A 6 27.69 -14.44 4.59
CA GLY A 6 26.62 -13.90 3.74
C GLY A 6 25.72 -12.97 4.54
N ALA A 7 25.58 -11.74 4.10
CA ALA A 7 24.62 -10.78 4.63
C ALA A 7 23.20 -11.27 4.24
N LEU A 8 22.41 -11.67 5.23
CA LEU A 8 21.01 -12.04 5.09
C LEU A 8 20.18 -10.76 4.86
N SER A 9 19.53 -10.66 3.72
CA SER A 9 18.55 -9.59 3.44
C SER A 9 17.26 -9.89 4.21
N LEU A 10 17.01 -9.18 5.31
CA LEU A 10 15.77 -9.25 6.09
C LEU A 10 14.69 -8.42 5.38
N ASN A 11 13.82 -9.03 4.61
CA ASN A 11 12.82 -8.34 3.77
C ASN A 11 11.43 -8.23 4.41
N SER A 12 11.16 -8.95 5.51
CA SER A 12 9.89 -8.86 6.25
C SER A 12 10.08 -9.27 7.73
N ILE A 13 9.13 -8.91 8.59
CA ILE A 13 9.11 -9.34 9.99
C ILE A 13 9.04 -10.88 10.10
N ALA A 14 8.35 -11.53 9.16
CA ALA A 14 8.32 -12.99 9.05
C ALA A 14 9.70 -13.59 8.73
N ASP A 15 10.52 -12.91 7.93
CA ASP A 15 11.91 -13.33 7.66
C ASP A 15 12.79 -13.22 8.90
N VAL A 16 12.56 -12.22 9.75
CA VAL A 16 13.23 -12.11 11.06
C VAL A 16 12.94 -13.32 11.93
N TRP A 17 11.64 -13.68 12.06
CA TRP A 17 11.24 -14.82 12.86
C TRP A 17 11.83 -16.14 12.33
N LYS A 18 11.81 -16.32 11.03
CA LYS A 18 12.44 -17.47 10.39
C LYS A 18 13.94 -17.55 10.72
N ASN A 19 14.65 -16.43 10.68
CA ASN A 19 16.06 -16.38 11.06
C ASN A 19 16.28 -16.65 12.55
N VAL A 20 15.37 -16.19 13.42
CA VAL A 20 15.38 -16.56 14.85
C VAL A 20 15.22 -18.08 15.01
N LEU A 21 14.22 -18.68 14.36
CA LEU A 21 14.00 -20.11 14.39
C LEU A 21 15.20 -20.92 13.86
N ASP A 22 15.84 -20.46 12.79
CA ASP A 22 17.05 -21.13 12.25
C ASP A 22 18.22 -21.08 13.25
N ARG A 23 18.35 -19.99 14.01
CA ARG A 23 19.34 -19.91 15.10
C ARG A 23 18.96 -20.77 16.30
N LEU A 24 17.71 -20.84 16.65
CA LEU A 24 17.21 -21.74 17.69
C LEU A 24 17.45 -23.22 17.33
N ARG A 25 17.32 -23.59 16.04
CA ARG A 25 17.66 -24.95 15.54
C ARG A 25 19.12 -25.31 15.73
N SER A 26 20.03 -24.35 15.80
CA SER A 26 21.42 -24.63 16.10
C SER A 26 21.68 -24.93 17.58
N GLN A 27 20.76 -24.59 18.47
CA GLN A 27 20.88 -24.72 19.92
C GLN A 27 19.90 -25.74 20.54
N LEU A 28 18.76 -25.97 19.87
CA LEU A 28 17.68 -26.85 20.33
C LEU A 28 17.42 -27.96 19.32
N SER A 29 16.89 -29.10 19.80
CA SER A 29 16.52 -30.21 18.91
C SER A 29 15.33 -29.82 18.01
N GLU A 30 15.29 -30.40 16.81
CA GLU A 30 14.21 -30.14 15.85
C GLU A 30 12.84 -30.53 16.41
N THR A 31 12.79 -31.61 17.24
CA THR A 31 11.59 -31.97 17.98
C THR A 31 11.12 -30.88 18.92
N THR A 32 12.05 -30.20 19.61
CA THR A 32 11.73 -29.09 20.51
C THR A 32 11.16 -27.91 19.73
N ILE A 33 11.76 -27.57 18.59
CA ILE A 33 11.28 -26.46 17.74
C ILE A 33 9.86 -26.75 17.24
N ASN A 34 9.63 -27.91 16.68
CA ASN A 34 8.31 -28.29 16.12
C ASN A 34 7.24 -28.45 17.21
N THR A 35 7.60 -28.81 18.43
CA THR A 35 6.63 -28.95 19.52
C THR A 35 6.19 -27.61 20.10
N TRP A 36 7.12 -26.70 20.29
CA TRP A 36 6.87 -25.46 21.05
C TRP A 36 6.67 -24.23 20.19
N PHE A 37 7.26 -24.16 18.98
CA PHE A 37 7.23 -22.96 18.16
C PHE A 37 6.38 -23.06 16.89
N ASP A 38 5.76 -24.21 16.62
CA ASP A 38 4.94 -24.48 15.43
C ASP A 38 3.70 -23.57 15.33
N GLU A 39 3.15 -23.17 16.48
CA GLU A 39 1.97 -22.28 16.59
C GLU A 39 2.34 -20.88 17.07
N VAL A 40 3.58 -20.43 16.82
CA VAL A 40 4.04 -19.10 17.21
C VAL A 40 4.20 -18.23 15.98
N ASP A 41 3.38 -17.21 15.90
CA ASP A 41 3.39 -16.22 14.83
C ASP A 41 3.99 -14.88 15.30
N VAL A 42 4.57 -14.13 14.37
CA VAL A 42 5.02 -12.77 14.64
C VAL A 42 3.86 -11.81 14.46
N VAL A 43 3.62 -10.98 15.46
CA VAL A 43 2.61 -9.90 15.41
C VAL A 43 3.22 -8.63 14.85
N THR A 44 4.26 -8.12 15.48
CA THR A 44 4.94 -6.87 15.09
C THR A 44 6.33 -6.78 15.72
N MET A 45 7.10 -5.83 15.23
CA MET A 45 8.36 -5.40 15.83
C MET A 45 8.30 -3.89 16.03
N GLU A 46 8.33 -3.47 17.28
CA GLU A 46 8.41 -2.07 17.70
C GLU A 46 9.87 -1.69 17.96
N ASP A 47 10.16 -0.40 18.15
CA ASP A 47 11.54 0.11 18.32
C ASP A 47 12.34 -0.60 19.42
N SER A 48 11.68 -1.11 20.44
CA SER A 48 12.32 -1.80 21.59
C SER A 48 11.72 -3.17 21.91
N ALA A 49 10.72 -3.64 21.19
CA ALA A 49 9.99 -4.87 21.49
C ALA A 49 9.72 -5.73 20.26
N PHE A 50 9.90 -7.04 20.41
CA PHE A 50 9.52 -8.07 19.42
C PHE A 50 8.30 -8.82 19.95
N VAL A 51 7.16 -8.68 19.28
CA VAL A 51 5.89 -9.20 19.75
C VAL A 51 5.50 -10.45 18.98
N LEU A 52 5.31 -11.54 19.70
CA LEU A 52 4.89 -12.85 19.21
C LEU A 52 3.47 -13.16 19.68
N HIS A 53 2.77 -13.98 18.95
CA HIS A 53 1.48 -14.55 19.30
C HIS A 53 1.57 -16.07 19.43
N CYS A 54 0.94 -16.60 20.46
CA CYS A 54 0.77 -18.03 20.65
C CYS A 54 -0.63 -18.30 21.19
N SER A 55 -1.50 -18.92 20.38
CA SER A 55 -2.89 -19.23 20.75
C SER A 55 -3.01 -20.20 21.91
N ASN A 56 -2.00 -21.06 22.11
CA ASN A 56 -1.99 -22.06 23.17
C ASN A 56 -1.33 -21.52 24.46
N ALA A 57 -2.14 -21.28 25.49
CA ALA A 57 -1.68 -20.74 26.78
C ALA A 57 -0.61 -21.62 27.47
N PHE A 58 -0.67 -22.94 27.31
CA PHE A 58 0.33 -23.85 27.88
C PHE A 58 1.68 -23.74 27.12
N LYS A 59 1.62 -23.70 25.78
CA LYS A 59 2.84 -23.48 24.97
C LYS A 59 3.46 -22.13 25.31
N LYS A 60 2.65 -21.06 25.37
CA LYS A 60 3.08 -19.72 25.78
C LYS A 60 3.84 -19.73 27.10
N SER A 61 3.23 -20.24 28.18
CA SER A 61 3.86 -20.28 29.49
C SER A 61 5.16 -21.09 29.52
N THR A 62 5.24 -22.16 28.72
CA THR A 62 6.46 -22.97 28.60
C THR A 62 7.56 -22.22 27.84
N ILE A 63 7.20 -21.50 26.77
CA ILE A 63 8.16 -20.69 25.98
C ILE A 63 8.70 -19.55 26.86
N GLU A 64 7.83 -18.86 27.58
CA GLU A 64 8.23 -17.81 28.52
C GLU A 64 9.18 -18.30 29.62
N ALA A 65 8.90 -19.48 30.19
CA ALA A 65 9.68 -20.04 31.29
C ALA A 65 11.02 -20.64 30.84
N ARG A 66 11.11 -21.24 29.66
CA ARG A 66 12.24 -22.06 29.24
C ARG A 66 13.03 -21.54 28.06
N PHE A 67 12.40 -20.82 27.14
CA PHE A 67 13.00 -20.48 25.85
C PHE A 67 13.17 -18.98 25.63
N MET A 68 12.70 -18.13 26.55
CA MET A 68 12.78 -16.67 26.42
C MET A 68 14.24 -16.17 26.27
N SER A 69 15.16 -16.75 27.03
CA SER A 69 16.59 -16.41 26.95
C SER A 69 17.21 -16.74 25.59
N HIS A 70 16.80 -17.86 24.99
CA HIS A 70 17.28 -18.28 23.68
C HIS A 70 16.75 -17.35 22.56
N ILE A 71 15.45 -16.95 22.63
CA ILE A 71 14.86 -16.00 21.69
C ILE A 71 15.55 -14.65 21.79
N LYS A 72 15.75 -14.12 23.01
CA LYS A 72 16.44 -12.86 23.22
C LYS A 72 17.89 -12.90 22.72
N ALA A 73 18.61 -13.99 22.97
CA ALA A 73 19.97 -14.16 22.46
C ALA A 73 20.02 -14.20 20.93
N ALA A 74 19.08 -14.92 20.30
CA ALA A 74 19.00 -14.97 18.84
C ALA A 74 18.65 -13.60 18.21
N LEU A 75 17.74 -12.84 18.83
CA LEU A 75 17.43 -11.47 18.40
C LEU A 75 18.62 -10.52 18.60
N LYS A 76 19.31 -10.61 19.74
CA LYS A 76 20.51 -9.80 20.01
C LYS A 76 21.61 -10.07 18.98
N ASP A 77 21.78 -11.31 18.54
CA ASP A 77 22.74 -11.68 17.50
C ASP A 77 22.33 -11.14 16.10
N ILE A 78 21.02 -10.96 15.86
CA ILE A 78 20.51 -10.44 14.58
C ILE A 78 20.61 -8.91 14.53
N PHE A 79 20.19 -8.25 15.62
CA PHE A 79 20.02 -6.79 15.67
C PHE A 79 21.16 -6.06 16.40
N SER A 80 22.06 -6.79 17.06
CA SER A 80 23.13 -6.20 17.91
C SER A 80 22.61 -5.29 19.03
N SER A 81 21.33 -5.44 19.40
CA SER A 81 20.63 -4.68 20.44
C SER A 81 19.75 -5.60 21.29
N ASP A 82 19.54 -5.22 22.55
CA ASP A 82 18.63 -5.95 23.43
C ASP A 82 17.18 -5.51 23.14
N LEU A 83 16.37 -6.44 22.63
CA LEU A 83 14.95 -6.23 22.39
C LEU A 83 14.13 -6.90 23.49
N GLU A 84 13.07 -6.22 23.94
CA GLU A 84 12.06 -6.84 24.79
C GLU A 84 11.26 -7.84 23.95
N VAL A 85 11.04 -9.05 24.47
CA VAL A 85 10.21 -10.06 23.79
C VAL A 85 8.90 -10.22 24.57
N LYS A 86 7.78 -10.02 23.89
CA LYS A 86 6.43 -10.19 24.45
C LYS A 86 5.74 -11.32 23.69
N ILE A 87 5.12 -12.26 24.42
CA ILE A 87 4.32 -13.34 23.84
C ILE A 87 2.87 -13.12 24.29
N LEU A 88 1.96 -12.94 23.33
CA LEU A 88 0.56 -12.67 23.57
C LEU A 88 -0.28 -13.93 23.31
N ASP A 89 -1.25 -14.23 24.16
CA ASP A 89 -2.34 -15.16 23.86
C ASP A 89 -3.47 -14.46 23.10
N ASP A 90 -4.52 -15.21 22.70
CA ASP A 90 -5.64 -14.67 21.93
C ASP A 90 -6.35 -13.49 22.63
N GLN A 91 -6.51 -13.55 23.97
CA GLN A 91 -7.11 -12.46 24.73
C GLN A 91 -6.18 -11.25 24.80
N GLN A 92 -4.90 -11.48 25.03
CA GLN A 92 -3.89 -10.43 25.09
C GLN A 92 -3.62 -9.85 23.69
N LEU A 93 -3.63 -10.67 22.62
CA LEU A 93 -3.55 -10.21 21.25
C LEU A 93 -4.75 -9.32 20.92
N SER A 94 -5.95 -9.74 21.29
CA SER A 94 -7.16 -8.92 21.13
C SER A 94 -7.11 -7.64 21.95
N ALA A 95 -6.51 -7.67 23.15
CA ALA A 95 -6.27 -6.50 23.96
C ALA A 95 -5.12 -5.65 23.42
N TYR A 96 -4.05 -6.28 22.92
CA TYR A 96 -2.90 -5.62 22.29
C TYR A 96 -3.34 -4.88 21.02
N HIS A 97 -4.11 -5.51 20.14
CA HIS A 97 -4.75 -4.82 19.01
C HIS A 97 -5.74 -3.75 19.44
N ARG A 98 -6.27 -3.83 20.68
CA ARG A 98 -7.04 -2.73 21.31
C ARG A 98 -6.15 -1.61 21.88
N VAL A 99 -4.89 -1.85 22.16
CA VAL A 99 -3.95 -0.92 22.81
C VAL A 99 -2.79 -0.49 21.88
N ALA A 100 -2.48 -1.29 20.83
CA ALA A 100 -1.43 -0.96 19.88
C ALA A 100 -1.78 0.25 18.99
N PRO A 101 -0.77 1.05 18.56
CA PRO A 101 -0.97 2.30 17.83
C PRO A 101 -1.62 2.18 16.45
N ASP A 102 -1.93 0.98 15.96
CA ASP A 102 -2.71 0.74 14.74
C ASP A 102 -4.24 0.77 14.93
N ARG A 103 -4.73 1.30 16.04
CA ARG A 103 -6.13 1.70 16.09
C ARG A 103 -6.35 2.84 15.09
N PRO A 104 -7.40 2.74 14.27
CA PRO A 104 -7.89 3.90 13.53
C PRO A 104 -8.12 5.13 14.44
N GLY A 105 -8.26 4.94 15.76
CA GLY A 105 -8.39 5.99 16.75
C GLY A 105 -7.08 6.64 17.23
N SER A 106 -5.95 5.94 17.26
CA SER A 106 -4.68 6.49 17.77
C SER A 106 -4.03 7.45 16.77
N LEU A 107 -4.17 7.19 15.47
CA LEU A 107 -3.74 8.12 14.42
C LEU A 107 -4.61 9.40 14.40
N LEU A 108 -5.88 9.32 14.85
CA LEU A 108 -6.75 10.49 15.01
C LEU A 108 -6.29 11.42 16.16
N GLU A 109 -5.41 10.95 17.03
CA GLU A 109 -4.82 11.69 18.16
C GLU A 109 -3.41 12.18 17.84
N SER A 110 -2.84 11.78 16.69
CA SER A 110 -1.49 12.16 16.28
C SER A 110 -1.48 13.54 15.65
N ASP A 111 -0.69 14.45 16.19
CA ASP A 111 -0.42 15.78 15.60
C ASP A 111 0.34 15.73 14.27
N ALA A 112 0.73 14.54 13.83
CA ALA A 112 1.48 14.35 12.58
C ALA A 112 0.62 14.57 11.32
N PHE A 113 -0.71 14.35 11.39
CA PHE A 113 -1.62 14.41 10.25
C PHE A 113 -2.67 15.49 10.40
N THR A 114 -2.25 16.73 10.36
CA THR A 114 -3.12 17.92 10.45
C THR A 114 -3.09 18.73 9.15
N PHE A 115 -4.00 19.67 9.01
CA PHE A 115 -3.93 20.65 7.92
C PHE A 115 -2.65 21.51 7.97
N GLY A 116 -2.07 21.71 9.15
CA GLY A 116 -0.84 22.47 9.34
C GLY A 116 0.41 21.75 8.85
N THR A 117 0.42 20.41 8.91
CA THR A 117 1.53 19.57 8.46
C THR A 117 1.38 19.13 7.00
N TYR A 118 0.22 19.37 6.37
CA TYR A 118 -0.02 19.06 4.97
C TYR A 118 0.59 20.11 4.05
N VAL A 119 1.50 19.72 3.17
CA VAL A 119 2.11 20.64 2.21
C VAL A 119 1.20 20.82 1.00
N VAL A 120 0.80 22.07 0.76
CA VAL A 120 -0.11 22.43 -0.34
C VAL A 120 0.68 22.88 -1.56
N GLY A 121 0.41 22.27 -2.70
CA GLY A 121 0.92 22.61 -4.01
C GLY A 121 -0.20 22.71 -5.04
N PRO A 122 0.11 23.10 -6.30
CA PRO A 122 -0.90 23.22 -7.35
C PRO A 122 -1.72 21.95 -7.57
N GLN A 123 -1.10 20.77 -7.42
CA GLN A 123 -1.66 19.44 -7.71
C GLN A 123 -2.61 18.91 -6.64
N ASN A 124 -2.61 19.50 -5.44
CA ASN A 124 -3.46 19.04 -4.32
C ASN A 124 -4.28 20.17 -3.68
N LYS A 125 -4.15 21.40 -4.20
CA LYS A 125 -4.79 22.60 -3.63
C LYS A 125 -6.31 22.47 -3.55
N MET A 126 -6.94 21.90 -4.59
CA MET A 126 -8.40 21.74 -4.62
C MET A 126 -8.86 20.72 -3.59
N ALA A 127 -8.16 19.58 -3.46
CA ALA A 127 -8.44 18.54 -2.48
C ALA A 127 -8.27 19.10 -1.04
N TYR A 128 -7.20 19.85 -0.80
CA TYR A 128 -6.98 20.52 0.48
C TYR A 128 -8.08 21.52 0.82
N ALA A 129 -8.49 22.36 -0.13
CA ALA A 129 -9.54 23.36 0.09
C ALA A 129 -10.89 22.69 0.37
N ALA A 130 -11.24 21.63 -0.38
CA ALA A 130 -12.47 20.86 -0.18
C ALA A 130 -12.47 20.17 1.19
N ALA A 131 -11.35 19.54 1.57
CA ALA A 131 -11.18 18.89 2.87
C ALA A 131 -11.33 19.89 4.02
N ARG A 132 -10.74 21.08 3.89
CA ARG A 132 -10.92 22.16 4.88
C ARG A 132 -12.36 22.63 4.99
N ALA A 133 -13.04 22.85 3.88
CA ALA A 133 -14.44 23.28 3.87
C ALA A 133 -15.34 22.25 4.58
N VAL A 134 -15.14 20.95 4.29
CA VAL A 134 -15.84 19.86 4.97
C VAL A 134 -15.54 19.81 6.46
N ALA A 135 -14.28 20.01 6.86
CA ALA A 135 -13.89 20.01 8.26
C ALA A 135 -14.43 21.22 9.04
N GLU A 136 -14.61 22.35 8.36
CA GLU A 136 -15.18 23.58 8.94
C GLU A 136 -16.69 23.48 9.14
N LYS A 137 -17.39 22.89 8.18
CA LYS A 137 -18.85 22.77 8.14
C LYS A 137 -19.28 21.42 7.56
N PRO A 138 -19.24 20.36 8.37
CA PRO A 138 -19.61 19.02 7.92
C PRO A 138 -21.06 18.99 7.40
N ALA A 139 -21.27 18.31 6.28
CA ALA A 139 -22.54 18.06 5.60
C ALA A 139 -23.26 19.30 5.00
N GLU A 140 -22.68 20.50 5.10
CA GLU A 140 -23.33 21.69 4.52
C GLU A 140 -23.14 21.79 2.99
N HIS A 141 -21.97 21.43 2.44
CA HIS A 141 -21.66 21.72 1.03
C HIS A 141 -21.25 20.49 0.20
N TYR A 142 -20.31 19.70 0.66
CA TYR A 142 -19.66 18.63 -0.11
C TYR A 142 -19.91 17.27 0.56
N ASN A 143 -21.06 16.66 0.30
CA ASN A 143 -21.40 15.38 0.85
C ASN A 143 -21.95 14.44 -0.24
N PRO A 144 -21.26 13.33 -0.56
CA PRO A 144 -19.94 12.96 -0.04
C PRO A 144 -18.81 13.85 -0.57
N LEU A 145 -17.68 13.91 0.14
CA LEU A 145 -16.42 14.34 -0.45
C LEU A 145 -15.66 13.09 -0.90
N PHE A 146 -15.34 13.02 -2.19
CA PHE A 146 -14.62 11.91 -2.79
C PHE A 146 -13.23 12.36 -3.27
N ILE A 147 -12.16 11.88 -2.61
CA ILE A 147 -10.78 12.26 -2.90
C ILE A 147 -10.11 11.07 -3.60
N TYR A 148 -9.62 11.25 -4.83
CA TYR A 148 -8.98 10.17 -5.55
C TYR A 148 -7.60 10.56 -6.10
N GLY A 149 -6.81 9.55 -6.48
CA GLY A 149 -5.47 9.72 -7.03
C GLY A 149 -4.56 8.57 -6.61
N ASP A 150 -3.40 8.44 -7.22
CA ASP A 150 -2.48 7.33 -7.01
C ASP A 150 -2.09 7.11 -5.54
N SER A 151 -1.59 5.91 -5.23
CA SER A 151 -1.17 5.57 -3.87
C SER A 151 -0.02 6.44 -3.39
N GLY A 152 -0.08 6.87 -2.11
CA GLY A 152 1.00 7.64 -1.48
C GLY A 152 1.02 9.13 -1.79
N LEU A 153 -0.09 9.72 -2.28
CA LEU A 153 -0.21 11.16 -2.58
C LEU A 153 -0.78 11.99 -1.41
N GLY A 154 -1.02 11.40 -0.24
CA GLY A 154 -1.47 12.11 0.95
C GLY A 154 -3.00 12.14 1.14
N LYS A 155 -3.78 11.29 0.48
CA LYS A 155 -5.24 11.18 0.67
C LYS A 155 -5.61 10.84 2.11
N THR A 156 -4.97 9.82 2.68
CA THR A 156 -5.14 9.42 4.08
C THR A 156 -4.81 10.56 5.04
N HIS A 157 -3.78 11.38 4.75
CA HIS A 157 -3.45 12.56 5.54
C HIS A 157 -4.63 13.55 5.58
N LEU A 158 -5.28 13.80 4.45
CA LEU A 158 -6.46 14.67 4.40
C LEU A 158 -7.63 14.12 5.23
N LEU A 159 -7.86 12.79 5.23
CA LEU A 159 -8.88 12.17 6.09
C LEU A 159 -8.61 12.44 7.58
N TYR A 160 -7.36 12.23 8.02
CA TYR A 160 -6.97 12.49 9.41
C TYR A 160 -7.03 13.98 9.74
N ALA A 161 -6.61 14.86 8.83
CA ALA A 161 -6.71 16.30 9.04
C ALA A 161 -8.16 16.78 9.21
N ILE A 162 -9.10 16.20 8.43
CA ILE A 162 -10.54 16.46 8.60
C ILE A 162 -11.00 16.00 9.98
N ALA A 163 -10.67 14.75 10.37
CA ALA A 163 -11.06 14.18 11.65
C ALA A 163 -10.53 15.01 12.83
N HIS A 164 -9.24 15.38 12.78
CA HIS A 164 -8.59 16.22 13.79
C HIS A 164 -9.29 17.59 13.95
N GLN A 165 -9.56 18.26 12.84
CA GLN A 165 -10.22 19.55 12.83
C GLN A 165 -11.66 19.48 13.33
N VAL A 166 -12.44 18.45 12.93
CA VAL A 166 -13.82 18.26 13.42
C VAL A 166 -13.82 17.96 14.90
N ARG A 167 -12.93 17.07 15.38
CA ARG A 167 -12.82 16.73 16.81
C ARG A 167 -12.43 17.94 17.65
N SER A 168 -11.54 18.80 17.18
CA SER A 168 -11.12 20.00 17.91
C SER A 168 -12.26 21.01 18.08
N ARG A 169 -13.22 21.02 17.16
CA ARG A 169 -14.41 21.92 17.20
C ARG A 169 -15.63 21.28 17.88
N GLN A 170 -15.77 19.97 17.75
CA GLN A 170 -16.87 19.19 18.26
C GLN A 170 -16.33 17.94 18.98
N PRO A 171 -15.89 18.06 20.24
CA PRO A 171 -15.28 16.94 20.99
C PRO A 171 -16.19 15.70 21.09
N ASP A 172 -17.52 15.93 21.11
CA ASP A 172 -18.51 14.85 21.20
C ASP A 172 -18.89 14.23 19.85
N ALA A 173 -18.29 14.68 18.75
CA ALA A 173 -18.57 14.13 17.42
C ALA A 173 -18.16 12.66 17.33
N ARG A 174 -19.10 11.81 16.93
CA ARG A 174 -18.82 10.40 16.65
C ARG A 174 -18.13 10.28 15.29
N ILE A 175 -16.81 10.22 15.28
CA ILE A 175 -16.00 10.08 14.09
C ILE A 175 -15.59 8.61 13.94
N VAL A 176 -15.89 8.03 12.79
CA VAL A 176 -15.46 6.68 12.43
C VAL A 176 -14.55 6.78 11.21
N TYR A 177 -13.31 6.28 11.36
CA TYR A 177 -12.38 6.03 10.28
C TYR A 177 -12.28 4.51 10.06
N ILE A 178 -12.33 4.08 8.82
CA ILE A 178 -12.21 2.67 8.42
C ILE A 178 -11.61 2.55 7.03
N LYS A 179 -10.83 1.49 6.77
CA LYS A 179 -10.42 1.12 5.42
C LYS A 179 -11.49 0.25 4.76
N GLY A 180 -11.58 0.29 3.43
CA GLY A 180 -12.60 -0.48 2.69
C GLY A 180 -12.49 -2.00 2.87
N ASP A 181 -11.28 -2.54 3.03
CA ASP A 181 -11.05 -3.95 3.36
C ASP A 181 -11.42 -4.29 4.80
N ASP A 182 -11.10 -3.42 5.77
CA ASP A 182 -11.45 -3.59 7.17
C ASP A 182 -12.97 -3.53 7.38
N PHE A 183 -13.68 -2.64 6.67
CA PHE A 183 -15.15 -2.62 6.68
C PHE A 183 -15.73 -3.97 6.23
N THR A 184 -15.14 -4.58 5.21
CA THR A 184 -15.53 -5.92 4.74
C THR A 184 -15.27 -6.98 5.81
N ASN A 185 -14.09 -6.96 6.43
CA ASN A 185 -13.70 -7.95 7.43
C ASN A 185 -14.58 -7.84 8.70
N GLU A 186 -14.85 -6.61 9.17
CA GLU A 186 -15.77 -6.39 10.28
C GLU A 186 -17.20 -6.83 9.97
N LEU A 187 -17.69 -6.58 8.75
CA LEU A 187 -19.01 -7.06 8.33
C LEU A 187 -19.08 -8.59 8.37
N ILE A 188 -18.09 -9.28 7.82
CA ILE A 188 -18.03 -10.74 7.83
C ILE A 188 -18.00 -11.28 9.26
N ALA A 189 -17.20 -10.68 10.14
CA ALA A 189 -17.13 -11.05 11.54
C ALA A 189 -18.48 -10.85 12.25
N SER A 190 -19.15 -9.70 12.03
CA SER A 190 -20.44 -9.40 12.62
C SER A 190 -21.55 -10.36 12.19
N ILE A 191 -21.52 -10.82 10.94
CA ILE A 191 -22.46 -11.83 10.43
C ILE A 191 -22.24 -13.19 11.12
N ARG A 192 -20.96 -13.61 11.23
CA ARG A 192 -20.60 -14.88 11.88
C ARG A 192 -20.98 -14.91 13.36
N GLU A 193 -20.82 -13.77 14.05
CA GLU A 193 -21.11 -13.63 15.47
C GLU A 193 -22.58 -13.26 15.76
N GLY A 194 -23.42 -13.01 14.77
CA GLY A 194 -24.79 -12.56 14.92
C GLY A 194 -24.94 -11.12 15.45
N LYS A 195 -23.88 -10.29 15.34
CA LYS A 195 -23.79 -8.90 15.86
C LYS A 195 -24.08 -7.84 14.80
N ASN A 196 -24.90 -8.14 13.81
CA ASN A 196 -25.21 -7.21 12.72
C ASN A 196 -25.83 -5.89 13.20
N ALA A 197 -26.56 -5.91 14.31
CA ALA A 197 -27.16 -4.70 14.89
C ALA A 197 -26.08 -3.75 15.43
N GLU A 198 -25.09 -4.25 16.15
CA GLU A 198 -23.97 -3.48 16.70
C GLU A 198 -23.11 -2.88 15.58
N PHE A 199 -22.86 -3.66 14.50
CA PHE A 199 -22.17 -3.19 13.31
C PHE A 199 -22.91 -2.00 12.67
N ARG A 200 -24.23 -2.14 12.46
CA ARG A 200 -25.05 -1.06 11.88
C ARG A 200 -25.10 0.16 12.78
N GLU A 201 -25.22 -0.02 14.09
CA GLU A 201 -25.20 1.08 15.06
C GLU A 201 -23.89 1.85 15.00
N LYS A 202 -22.75 1.15 14.97
CA LYS A 202 -21.40 1.74 14.88
C LYS A 202 -21.29 2.67 13.68
N TYR A 203 -21.70 2.23 12.50
CA TYR A 203 -21.49 2.99 11.25
C TYR A 203 -22.61 3.98 10.93
N ARG A 204 -23.88 3.66 11.27
CA ARG A 204 -25.03 4.49 10.88
C ARG A 204 -25.36 5.61 11.87
N GLN A 205 -24.75 5.59 13.06
CA GLN A 205 -24.93 6.65 14.08
C GLN A 205 -23.72 7.62 14.15
N THR A 206 -22.82 7.59 13.19
CA THR A 206 -21.65 8.47 13.17
C THR A 206 -22.03 9.88 12.75
N THR A 207 -21.32 10.89 13.27
CA THR A 207 -21.40 12.27 12.79
C THR A 207 -20.58 12.48 11.52
N LEU A 208 -19.43 11.77 11.44
CA LEU A 208 -18.48 11.83 10.33
C LEU A 208 -17.99 10.42 10.03
N LEU A 209 -18.23 9.93 8.81
CA LEU A 209 -17.70 8.68 8.30
C LEU A 209 -16.56 8.96 7.33
N LEU A 210 -15.38 8.45 7.63
CA LEU A 210 -14.17 8.51 6.82
C LEU A 210 -13.82 7.10 6.34
N VAL A 211 -13.87 6.88 5.04
CA VAL A 211 -13.51 5.57 4.46
C VAL A 211 -12.31 5.73 3.56
N ASP A 212 -11.21 5.09 3.95
CA ASP A 212 -9.99 5.07 3.16
C ASP A 212 -9.97 3.86 2.22
N ASP A 213 -9.45 4.07 1.02
CA ASP A 213 -9.30 3.02 0.01
C ASP A 213 -10.60 2.26 -0.28
N ILE A 214 -11.69 3.00 -0.58
CA ILE A 214 -13.03 2.43 -0.82
C ILE A 214 -13.06 1.44 -2.01
N GLN A 215 -12.09 1.48 -2.93
CA GLN A 215 -11.98 0.55 -4.05
C GLN A 215 -11.93 -0.92 -3.59
N PHE A 216 -11.52 -1.21 -2.36
CA PHE A 216 -11.47 -2.58 -1.84
C PHE A 216 -12.82 -3.23 -1.56
N ILE A 217 -13.93 -2.48 -1.59
CA ILE A 217 -15.27 -3.08 -1.53
C ILE A 217 -15.75 -3.56 -2.91
N ALA A 218 -15.12 -3.13 -4.01
CA ALA A 218 -15.51 -3.53 -5.36
C ALA A 218 -15.45 -5.06 -5.51
N GLY A 219 -16.43 -5.64 -6.22
CA GLY A 219 -16.57 -7.09 -6.40
C GLY A 219 -17.17 -7.85 -5.21
N LYS A 220 -17.37 -7.22 -4.05
CA LYS A 220 -17.90 -7.86 -2.82
C LYS A 220 -19.38 -7.48 -2.63
N LYS A 221 -20.28 -8.18 -3.29
CA LYS A 221 -21.72 -7.82 -3.35
C LYS A 221 -22.37 -7.52 -1.99
N GLN A 222 -22.19 -8.40 -1.00
CA GLN A 222 -22.78 -8.21 0.34
C GLN A 222 -22.22 -6.96 1.04
N THR A 223 -20.92 -6.70 0.88
CA THR A 223 -20.28 -5.51 1.43
C THR A 223 -20.80 -4.25 0.76
N GLN A 224 -20.94 -4.27 -0.58
CA GLN A 224 -21.49 -3.13 -1.33
C GLN A 224 -22.93 -2.85 -0.94
N GLU A 225 -23.74 -3.88 -0.73
CA GLU A 225 -25.14 -3.74 -0.28
C GLU A 225 -25.23 -3.09 1.12
N GLU A 226 -24.48 -3.59 2.11
CA GLU A 226 -24.47 -3.02 3.46
C GLU A 226 -23.89 -1.60 3.47
N PHE A 227 -22.86 -1.34 2.65
CA PHE A 227 -22.29 -0.01 2.50
C PHE A 227 -23.29 0.97 1.86
N PHE A 228 -24.04 0.54 0.86
CA PHE A 228 -25.10 1.34 0.23
C PHE A 228 -26.17 1.77 1.24
N HIS A 229 -26.62 0.87 2.10
CA HIS A 229 -27.57 1.19 3.15
C HIS A 229 -26.98 2.12 4.20
N THR A 230 -25.74 1.91 4.58
CA THR A 230 -25.03 2.78 5.53
C THR A 230 -24.86 4.19 4.96
N PHE A 231 -24.44 4.30 3.70
CA PHE A 231 -24.32 5.57 2.99
C PHE A 231 -25.64 6.34 2.96
N ASN A 232 -26.74 5.69 2.54
CA ASN A 232 -28.04 6.35 2.45
C ASN A 232 -28.51 6.84 3.83
N THR A 233 -28.40 6.00 4.87
CA THR A 233 -28.78 6.38 6.23
C THR A 233 -28.04 7.64 6.71
N LEU A 234 -26.73 7.70 6.46
CA LEU A 234 -25.91 8.85 6.85
C LEU A 234 -26.24 10.09 6.04
N TYR A 235 -26.37 9.94 4.72
CA TYR A 235 -26.67 11.03 3.82
C TYR A 235 -28.03 11.69 4.11
N GLU A 236 -29.08 10.88 4.27
CA GLU A 236 -30.44 11.32 4.61
C GLU A 236 -30.52 11.94 6.01
N SER A 237 -29.66 11.53 6.93
CA SER A 237 -29.56 12.09 8.27
C SER A 237 -28.66 13.33 8.35
N GLY A 238 -28.18 13.86 7.20
CA GLY A 238 -27.29 15.03 7.17
C GLY A 238 -25.96 14.77 7.86
N ARG A 239 -25.42 13.57 7.77
CA ARG A 239 -24.10 13.20 8.31
C ARG A 239 -23.05 13.27 7.21
N GLN A 240 -21.85 13.70 7.56
CA GLN A 240 -20.75 13.84 6.59
C GLN A 240 -20.14 12.49 6.24
N ILE A 241 -19.93 12.28 4.95
CA ILE A 241 -19.20 11.12 4.40
C ILE A 241 -18.01 11.66 3.60
N VAL A 242 -16.82 11.09 3.86
CA VAL A 242 -15.60 11.35 3.07
C VAL A 242 -15.00 10.02 2.66
N LEU A 243 -14.73 9.88 1.37
CA LEU A 243 -14.21 8.65 0.77
C LEU A 243 -12.88 8.95 0.08
N THR A 244 -11.94 8.02 0.17
CA THR A 244 -10.74 8.06 -0.68
C THR A 244 -10.65 6.83 -1.58
N SER A 245 -9.96 6.98 -2.70
CA SER A 245 -9.69 5.90 -3.63
C SER A 245 -8.41 6.12 -4.41
N ASP A 246 -7.87 5.04 -5.01
CA ASP A 246 -6.76 5.13 -5.95
C ASP A 246 -7.19 5.61 -7.35
N ARG A 247 -8.51 5.59 -7.65
CA ARG A 247 -9.12 5.95 -8.95
C ARG A 247 -10.52 6.52 -8.80
N PRO A 248 -11.05 7.21 -9.80
CA PRO A 248 -12.44 7.71 -9.77
C PRO A 248 -13.45 6.55 -9.83
N PRO A 249 -14.70 6.74 -9.35
CA PRO A 249 -15.73 5.69 -9.31
C PRO A 249 -15.99 5.02 -10.66
N ARG A 250 -15.94 5.76 -11.78
CA ARG A 250 -16.14 5.25 -13.14
C ARG A 250 -15.10 4.21 -13.58
N GLU A 251 -13.91 4.26 -12.99
CA GLU A 251 -12.82 3.33 -13.30
C GLU A 251 -12.78 2.12 -12.36
N MET A 252 -13.66 2.08 -11.36
CA MET A 252 -13.78 0.95 -10.46
C MET A 252 -14.57 -0.19 -11.11
N THR A 253 -13.86 -1.13 -11.71
CA THR A 253 -14.49 -2.35 -12.22
C THR A 253 -15.15 -3.11 -11.08
N GLN A 254 -16.38 -3.64 -11.32
CA GLN A 254 -17.17 -4.39 -10.32
C GLN A 254 -17.75 -3.54 -9.16
N LEU A 255 -17.74 -2.21 -9.27
CA LEU A 255 -18.55 -1.36 -8.41
C LEU A 255 -19.99 -1.32 -8.95
N GLU A 256 -20.98 -1.48 -8.08
CA GLU A 256 -22.38 -1.39 -8.46
C GLU A 256 -22.77 0.04 -8.88
N ASP A 257 -23.52 0.19 -9.97
CA ASP A 257 -23.93 1.50 -10.54
C ASP A 257 -24.60 2.42 -9.50
N ARG A 258 -25.36 1.83 -8.58
CA ARG A 258 -26.03 2.58 -7.51
C ARG A 258 -25.03 3.21 -6.54
N LEU A 259 -23.90 2.56 -6.22
CA LEU A 259 -22.84 3.12 -5.39
C LEU A 259 -22.00 4.13 -6.18
N GLN A 260 -21.70 3.83 -7.44
CA GLN A 260 -21.01 4.77 -8.32
C GLN A 260 -21.75 6.10 -8.37
N THR A 261 -23.05 6.08 -8.62
CA THR A 261 -23.93 7.27 -8.65
C THR A 261 -23.87 8.03 -7.31
N ARG A 262 -23.89 7.31 -6.18
CA ARG A 262 -23.82 7.92 -4.83
C ARG A 262 -22.47 8.61 -4.59
N PHE A 263 -21.37 8.00 -5.00
CA PHE A 263 -20.03 8.58 -4.84
C PHE A 263 -19.86 9.85 -5.69
N GLU A 264 -20.54 9.92 -6.84
CA GLU A 264 -20.52 11.06 -7.75
C GLU A 264 -21.48 12.20 -7.36
N TRP A 265 -22.38 12.00 -6.38
CA TRP A 265 -23.37 13.02 -5.98
C TRP A 265 -22.75 14.28 -5.36
N GLY A 266 -21.65 14.12 -4.64
CA GLY A 266 -20.99 15.23 -3.94
C GLY A 266 -19.88 15.89 -4.77
N LEU A 267 -18.81 16.25 -4.11
CA LEU A 267 -17.63 16.81 -4.74
C LEU A 267 -16.57 15.73 -4.93
N MET A 268 -16.15 15.51 -6.17
CA MET A 268 -14.99 14.69 -6.50
C MET A 268 -13.78 15.59 -6.74
N VAL A 269 -12.66 15.26 -6.09
CA VAL A 269 -11.39 15.99 -6.22
C VAL A 269 -10.24 15.02 -6.42
N ASP A 270 -9.35 15.34 -7.34
CA ASP A 270 -8.15 14.57 -7.59
C ASP A 270 -6.96 15.10 -6.79
N VAL A 271 -6.04 14.21 -6.50
CA VAL A 271 -4.71 14.50 -5.96
C VAL A 271 -3.69 13.93 -6.94
N ALA A 272 -3.02 14.80 -7.67
CA ALA A 272 -1.98 14.42 -8.61
C ALA A 272 -0.58 14.43 -7.99
N PRO A 273 0.42 13.75 -8.60
CA PRO A 273 1.79 13.78 -8.14
C PRO A 273 2.33 15.21 -7.98
N PRO A 274 3.02 15.50 -6.86
CA PRO A 274 3.52 16.85 -6.57
C PRO A 274 4.61 17.27 -7.58
N ASP A 275 4.66 18.56 -7.92
CA ASP A 275 5.75 19.16 -8.67
C ASP A 275 7.05 19.21 -7.84
N PHE A 276 8.15 19.64 -8.46
CA PHE A 276 9.46 19.69 -7.81
C PHE A 276 9.44 20.56 -6.54
N GLU A 277 8.85 21.73 -6.62
CA GLU A 277 8.81 22.70 -5.50
C GLU A 277 7.99 22.14 -4.33
N THR A 278 6.87 21.51 -4.62
CA THR A 278 6.03 20.86 -3.61
C THR A 278 6.77 19.67 -2.98
N ARG A 279 7.48 18.85 -3.78
CA ARG A 279 8.29 17.75 -3.24
C ARG A 279 9.40 18.26 -2.33
N LEU A 280 10.11 19.29 -2.74
CA LEU A 280 11.16 19.92 -1.93
C LEU A 280 10.62 20.43 -0.59
N ALA A 281 9.45 21.07 -0.61
CA ALA A 281 8.77 21.54 0.60
C ALA A 281 8.35 20.37 1.50
N ILE A 282 7.84 19.26 0.93
CA ILE A 282 7.50 18.04 1.67
C ILE A 282 8.75 17.43 2.35
N ILE A 283 9.86 17.33 1.62
CA ILE A 283 11.13 16.80 2.15
C ILE A 283 11.59 17.64 3.35
N LYS A 284 11.64 18.95 3.20
CA LYS A 284 12.07 19.87 4.26
C LYS A 284 11.15 19.80 5.49
N ASN A 285 9.83 19.80 5.27
CA ASN A 285 8.85 19.68 6.36
C ASN A 285 8.99 18.34 7.10
N LYS A 286 9.06 17.23 6.37
CA LYS A 286 9.21 15.88 6.97
C LYS A 286 10.55 15.73 7.69
N ALA A 287 11.66 16.24 7.12
CA ALA A 287 12.96 16.21 7.76
C ALA A 287 12.95 17.02 9.08
N ALA A 288 12.31 18.20 9.09
CA ALA A 288 12.16 19.00 10.30
C ALA A 288 11.34 18.28 11.39
N LEU A 289 10.22 17.63 11.02
CA LEU A 289 9.43 16.82 11.96
C LEU A 289 10.22 15.64 12.55
N LEU A 290 11.16 15.08 11.79
CA LEU A 290 12.04 13.99 12.21
C LEU A 290 13.30 14.50 12.93
N GLY A 291 13.43 15.82 13.16
CA GLY A 291 14.59 16.43 13.82
C GLY A 291 15.90 16.35 13.01
N VAL A 292 15.79 16.27 11.68
CA VAL A 292 16.93 16.19 10.76
C VAL A 292 17.05 17.47 9.96
N GLN A 293 18.25 18.08 10.00
CA GLN A 293 18.60 19.15 9.08
C GLN A 293 19.25 18.56 7.83
N LEU A 294 18.54 18.62 6.70
CA LEU A 294 19.08 18.22 5.41
C LEU A 294 19.63 19.43 4.68
N PRO A 295 20.87 19.38 4.18
CA PRO A 295 21.41 20.38 3.27
C PRO A 295 20.52 20.57 2.02
N ASP A 296 20.54 21.76 1.44
CA ASP A 296 19.66 22.12 0.31
C ASP A 296 19.97 21.30 -0.95
N ASP A 297 21.23 21.00 -1.21
CA ASP A 297 21.67 20.15 -2.31
C ASP A 297 21.15 18.71 -2.16
N ILE A 298 21.16 18.16 -0.95
CA ILE A 298 20.61 16.84 -0.63
C ILE A 298 19.10 16.82 -0.79
N SER A 299 18.41 17.82 -0.27
CA SER A 299 16.96 17.94 -0.39
C SER A 299 16.53 18.04 -1.87
N SER A 300 17.27 18.82 -2.66
CA SER A 300 17.03 18.95 -4.12
C SER A 300 17.30 17.62 -4.85
N PHE A 301 18.40 16.93 -4.51
CA PHE A 301 18.72 15.62 -5.10
C PHE A 301 17.62 14.59 -4.84
N ILE A 302 17.08 14.54 -3.62
CA ILE A 302 15.95 13.64 -3.29
C ILE A 302 14.72 14.04 -4.11
N ALA A 303 14.39 15.33 -4.18
CA ALA A 303 13.23 15.84 -4.91
C ALA A 303 13.30 15.60 -6.43
N GLU A 304 14.49 15.63 -7.02
CA GLU A 304 14.72 15.34 -8.44
C GLU A 304 14.53 13.85 -8.78
N ASN A 305 14.97 12.97 -7.88
CA ASN A 305 15.03 11.53 -8.16
C ASN A 305 13.79 10.77 -7.68
N LEU A 306 13.09 11.23 -6.64
CA LEU A 306 11.88 10.58 -6.11
C LEU A 306 10.63 11.35 -6.55
N THR A 307 10.12 11.01 -7.73
CA THR A 307 9.04 11.76 -8.40
C THR A 307 7.68 11.11 -8.30
N ALA A 308 7.59 9.82 -7.98
CA ALA A 308 6.35 9.07 -8.12
C ALA A 308 5.32 9.38 -7.02
N ASN A 309 5.72 9.40 -5.75
CA ASN A 309 4.81 9.67 -4.64
C ASN A 309 5.53 10.05 -3.34
N VAL A 310 4.76 10.57 -2.38
CA VAL A 310 5.27 11.02 -1.08
C VAL A 310 5.77 9.87 -0.20
N ARG A 311 5.22 8.66 -0.33
CA ARG A 311 5.73 7.47 0.41
C ARG A 311 7.17 7.14 0.06
N GLN A 312 7.60 7.37 -1.18
CA GLN A 312 9.02 7.19 -1.55
C GLN A 312 9.91 8.17 -0.81
N ILE A 313 9.47 9.42 -0.69
CA ILE A 313 10.19 10.46 0.05
C ILE A 313 10.30 10.06 1.53
N GLU A 314 9.20 9.66 2.16
CA GLU A 314 9.19 9.19 3.55
C GLU A 314 10.11 7.98 3.76
N GLY A 315 10.05 7.00 2.87
CA GLY A 315 10.94 5.84 2.92
C GLY A 315 12.42 6.21 2.79
N ALA A 316 12.77 7.22 1.95
CA ALA A 316 14.13 7.71 1.84
C ALA A 316 14.59 8.40 3.13
N LEU A 317 13.75 9.27 3.68
CA LEU A 317 14.05 9.97 4.94
C LEU A 317 14.24 8.99 6.10
N ASN A 318 13.37 7.99 6.23
CA ASN A 318 13.48 6.96 7.26
C ASN A 318 14.78 6.14 7.13
N LYS A 319 15.21 5.83 5.89
CA LYS A 319 16.50 5.17 5.66
C LYS A 319 17.68 6.06 6.07
N LEU A 320 17.62 7.35 5.74
CA LEU A 320 18.66 8.30 6.14
C LEU A 320 18.77 8.42 7.64
N LEU A 321 17.62 8.43 8.35
CA LEU A 321 17.59 8.37 9.82
C LEU A 321 18.24 7.10 10.34
N ALA A 322 17.88 5.95 9.81
CA ALA A 322 18.45 4.68 10.19
C ALA A 322 19.98 4.65 9.97
N TYR A 323 20.47 5.21 8.86
CA TYR A 323 21.92 5.34 8.65
C TYR A 323 22.59 6.26 9.65
N ARG A 324 21.99 7.41 9.98
CA ARG A 324 22.50 8.31 11.02
C ARG A 324 22.58 7.63 12.38
N ASP A 325 21.48 6.99 12.79
CA ASP A 325 21.35 6.45 14.14
C ASP A 325 22.17 5.15 14.34
N LEU A 326 22.32 4.33 13.29
CA LEU A 326 23.06 3.07 13.36
C LEU A 326 24.57 3.21 13.09
N LEU A 327 24.96 4.17 12.26
CA LEU A 327 26.37 4.31 11.84
C LEU A 327 27.08 5.49 12.51
N GLY A 328 26.36 6.31 13.31
CA GLY A 328 26.94 7.44 14.04
C GLY A 328 27.53 8.55 13.15
N ASN A 329 27.22 8.52 11.87
CA ASN A 329 27.76 9.43 10.87
C ASN A 329 26.80 10.58 10.61
N GLN A 330 27.35 11.78 10.32
CA GLN A 330 26.58 12.83 9.69
C GLN A 330 26.01 12.30 8.37
N VAL A 331 24.78 12.72 8.04
CA VAL A 331 24.13 12.40 6.75
C VAL A 331 24.93 13.07 5.65
N ASP A 332 25.90 12.36 5.07
CA ASP A 332 26.71 12.83 3.95
C ASP A 332 26.07 12.54 2.59
N GLY A 333 26.55 13.18 1.53
CA GLY A 333 26.03 13.01 0.17
C GLY A 333 26.18 11.58 -0.35
N GLU A 334 27.14 10.78 0.14
CA GLU A 334 27.30 9.38 -0.27
C GLU A 334 26.24 8.47 0.37
N ALA A 335 25.92 8.67 1.66
CA ALA A 335 24.87 7.94 2.36
C ALA A 335 23.49 8.21 1.71
N VAL A 336 23.22 9.49 1.38
CA VAL A 336 22.02 9.90 0.67
C VAL A 336 21.95 9.27 -0.72
N SER A 337 23.04 9.37 -1.50
CA SER A 337 23.09 8.79 -2.84
C SER A 337 22.87 7.27 -2.81
N ARG A 338 23.42 6.57 -1.83
CA ARG A 338 23.17 5.13 -1.62
C ARG A 338 21.72 4.86 -1.26
N ALA A 339 21.13 5.58 -0.30
CA ALA A 339 19.76 5.41 0.14
C ALA A 339 18.77 5.63 -1.02
N VAL A 340 18.96 6.71 -1.78
CA VAL A 340 18.13 7.04 -2.96
C VAL A 340 18.32 6.01 -4.07
N LYS A 341 19.56 5.62 -4.39
CA LYS A 341 19.84 4.58 -5.39
C LYS A 341 19.24 3.24 -5.03
N ASP A 342 19.30 2.83 -3.76
CA ASP A 342 18.69 1.59 -3.30
C ASP A 342 17.16 1.64 -3.37
N MET A 343 16.57 2.80 -3.13
CA MET A 343 15.14 2.99 -3.31
C MET A 343 14.75 2.98 -4.78
N LEU A 344 15.49 3.70 -5.62
CA LEU A 344 15.28 3.67 -7.06
C LEU A 344 15.47 2.25 -7.62
N LYS A 345 16.40 1.45 -7.13
CA LYS A 345 16.53 0.03 -7.48
C LYS A 345 15.32 -0.81 -7.05
N LYS A 346 14.71 -0.50 -5.91
CA LYS A 346 13.55 -1.22 -5.39
C LYS A 346 12.23 -0.76 -6.04
N TYR A 347 12.17 0.49 -6.52
CA TYR A 347 11.02 1.10 -7.19
C TYR A 347 11.21 1.30 -8.69
N ASN A 348 12.42 1.23 -9.22
CA ASN A 348 12.68 0.88 -10.61
C ASN A 348 12.44 -0.63 -10.74
N GLU A 349 11.21 -1.06 -10.60
CA GLU A 349 10.72 -2.03 -11.53
C GLU A 349 11.08 -1.43 -12.89
N PHE A 350 12.04 -2.06 -13.54
CA PHE A 350 12.43 -1.76 -14.91
C PHE A 350 11.14 -1.69 -15.72
N VAL A 351 10.68 -0.47 -16.01
CA VAL A 351 9.54 -0.25 -16.91
C VAL A 351 10.14 -0.34 -18.31
N PRO A 352 10.00 -1.50 -18.96
CA PRO A 352 10.55 -1.67 -20.29
C PRO A 352 9.86 -0.69 -21.25
N SER A 353 10.62 -0.10 -22.18
CA SER A 353 9.98 0.67 -23.24
C SER A 353 9.09 -0.23 -24.11
N PRO A 354 8.00 0.27 -24.70
CA PRO A 354 7.18 -0.52 -25.64
C PRO A 354 8.01 -1.17 -26.74
N GLY A 355 9.01 -0.47 -27.27
CA GLY A 355 9.93 -1.00 -28.26
C GLY A 355 10.71 -2.22 -27.77
N LEU A 356 11.22 -2.17 -26.54
CA LEU A 356 11.92 -3.31 -25.95
C LEU A 356 11.00 -4.53 -25.76
N ILE A 357 9.77 -4.32 -25.31
CA ILE A 357 8.79 -5.40 -25.17
C ILE A 357 8.51 -6.05 -26.52
N VAL A 358 8.29 -5.23 -27.56
CA VAL A 358 8.05 -5.72 -28.91
C VAL A 358 9.28 -6.47 -29.45
N GLU A 359 10.49 -5.96 -29.24
CA GLU A 359 11.73 -6.64 -29.63
C GLU A 359 11.86 -8.04 -29.02
N TYR A 360 11.56 -8.18 -27.71
CA TYR A 360 11.58 -9.49 -27.03
C TYR A 360 10.52 -10.44 -27.55
N ILE A 361 9.32 -9.94 -27.81
CA ILE A 361 8.23 -10.72 -28.38
C ILE A 361 8.60 -11.19 -29.78
N CYS A 362 9.16 -10.32 -30.63
CA CYS A 362 9.59 -10.68 -31.97
C CYS A 362 10.66 -11.79 -31.99
N ARG A 363 11.63 -11.69 -31.08
CA ARG A 363 12.64 -12.76 -30.90
C ARG A 363 12.03 -14.07 -30.43
N TYR A 364 11.08 -14.01 -29.49
CA TYR A 364 10.48 -15.20 -28.91
C TYR A 364 9.59 -15.95 -29.91
N TYR A 365 8.83 -15.22 -30.74
CA TYR A 365 7.93 -15.78 -31.74
C TYR A 365 8.58 -15.96 -33.11
N ASP A 366 9.84 -15.59 -33.24
CA ASP A 366 10.58 -15.58 -34.53
C ASP A 366 9.82 -14.85 -35.65
N VAL A 367 9.42 -13.62 -35.38
CA VAL A 367 8.60 -12.78 -36.26
C VAL A 367 9.26 -11.39 -36.41
N ASP A 368 8.98 -10.76 -37.53
CA ASP A 368 9.49 -9.42 -37.85
C ASP A 368 8.69 -8.32 -37.14
N GLU A 369 9.37 -7.30 -36.62
CA GLU A 369 8.77 -6.20 -35.85
C GLU A 369 7.77 -5.37 -36.68
N GLU A 370 8.10 -5.07 -37.96
CA GLU A 370 7.21 -4.31 -38.81
C GLU A 370 5.91 -5.08 -39.05
N GLN A 371 5.99 -6.41 -39.18
CA GLN A 371 4.81 -7.27 -39.36
C GLN A 371 3.97 -7.35 -38.04
N VAL A 372 4.59 -7.39 -36.89
CA VAL A 372 3.90 -7.37 -35.59
C VAL A 372 3.19 -6.04 -35.39
N ARG A 373 3.83 -4.91 -35.68
CA ARG A 373 3.19 -3.58 -35.61
C ARG A 373 2.18 -3.33 -36.70
N GLY A 374 2.31 -3.99 -37.84
CA GLY A 374 1.47 -3.82 -39.04
C GLY A 374 0.12 -4.55 -38.98
N GLN A 375 -0.52 -4.73 -40.17
CA GLN A 375 -1.88 -5.30 -40.28
C GLN A 375 -1.90 -6.80 -40.60
N GLY A 376 -0.75 -7.48 -40.56
CA GLY A 376 -0.63 -8.91 -40.86
C GLY A 376 -1.61 -9.77 -40.02
N ARG A 377 -2.23 -10.81 -40.67
CA ARG A 377 -3.26 -11.67 -40.06
C ARG A 377 -2.83 -13.13 -39.88
N LYS A 378 -1.55 -13.46 -40.13
CA LYS A 378 -1.04 -14.81 -39.83
C LYS A 378 -1.19 -15.10 -38.33
N ARG A 379 -1.48 -16.36 -37.99
CA ARG A 379 -1.80 -16.80 -36.61
C ARG A 379 -0.71 -16.42 -35.62
N ASP A 380 0.57 -16.66 -35.95
CA ASP A 380 1.70 -16.39 -35.06
C ASP A 380 1.93 -14.89 -34.87
N LEU A 381 1.73 -14.07 -35.93
CA LEU A 381 1.78 -12.61 -35.86
C LEU A 381 0.65 -12.03 -34.99
N MET A 382 -0.55 -12.63 -35.07
CA MET A 382 -1.66 -12.20 -34.23
C MET A 382 -1.41 -12.50 -32.77
N GLU A 383 -0.90 -13.70 -32.48
CA GLU A 383 -0.59 -14.11 -31.12
C GLU A 383 0.54 -13.24 -30.54
N ALA A 384 1.63 -13.03 -31.28
CA ALA A 384 2.72 -12.15 -30.87
C ALA A 384 2.24 -10.72 -30.60
N ARG A 385 1.40 -10.15 -31.49
CA ARG A 385 0.83 -8.81 -31.32
C ARG A 385 -0.04 -8.69 -30.09
N GLN A 386 -0.94 -9.65 -29.87
CA GLN A 386 -1.82 -9.66 -28.71
C GLN A 386 -1.04 -9.77 -27.41
N THR A 387 -0.03 -10.66 -27.38
CA THR A 387 0.88 -10.79 -26.23
C THR A 387 1.69 -9.51 -25.98
N ALA A 388 2.16 -8.84 -27.04
CA ALA A 388 2.86 -7.57 -26.92
C ALA A 388 1.97 -6.46 -26.32
N MET A 389 0.75 -6.28 -26.83
CA MET A 389 -0.21 -5.34 -26.30
C MET A 389 -0.51 -5.62 -24.82
N TYR A 390 -0.70 -6.89 -24.46
CA TYR A 390 -0.95 -7.32 -23.09
C TYR A 390 0.24 -6.99 -22.15
N LEU A 391 1.47 -7.32 -22.57
CA LEU A 391 2.65 -7.04 -21.75
C LEU A 391 2.93 -5.53 -21.66
N ILE A 392 2.75 -4.75 -22.74
CA ILE A 392 2.88 -3.29 -22.68
C ILE A 392 1.87 -2.73 -21.68
N ARG A 393 0.61 -3.15 -21.71
CA ARG A 393 -0.40 -2.69 -20.75
C ARG A 393 -0.06 -3.04 -19.30
N ARG A 394 0.54 -4.22 -19.06
CA ARG A 394 0.90 -4.70 -17.72
C ARG A 394 2.21 -4.14 -17.18
N MET A 395 3.16 -3.87 -18.06
CA MET A 395 4.53 -3.49 -17.69
C MET A 395 4.80 -1.98 -17.86
N THR A 396 3.85 -1.24 -18.43
CA THR A 396 3.96 0.21 -18.64
C THR A 396 2.67 0.92 -18.18
N ASN A 397 2.74 2.25 -18.04
CA ASN A 397 1.58 3.09 -17.70
C ASN A 397 0.85 3.65 -18.92
N LEU A 398 1.07 3.08 -20.13
CA LEU A 398 0.45 3.58 -21.35
C LEU A 398 -1.06 3.36 -21.37
N SER A 399 -1.79 4.35 -21.89
CA SER A 399 -3.22 4.23 -22.13
C SER A 399 -3.52 3.27 -23.30
N LEU A 400 -4.76 2.74 -23.35
CA LEU A 400 -5.16 1.89 -24.47
C LEU A 400 -5.01 2.57 -25.83
N ASN A 401 -5.25 3.88 -25.89
CA ASN A 401 -5.05 4.68 -27.10
C ASN A 401 -3.58 4.78 -27.50
N ASP A 402 -2.69 4.97 -26.54
CA ASP A 402 -1.25 5.05 -26.83
C ASP A 402 -0.68 3.70 -27.25
N ILE A 403 -1.16 2.60 -26.64
CA ILE A 403 -0.83 1.25 -27.08
C ILE A 403 -1.32 1.04 -28.54
N GLY A 404 -2.53 1.51 -28.88
CA GLY A 404 -3.07 1.42 -30.23
C GLY A 404 -2.17 2.10 -31.28
N LYS A 405 -1.60 3.28 -30.95
CA LYS A 405 -0.66 4.01 -31.82
C LYS A 405 0.62 3.21 -32.12
N GLU A 406 1.15 2.47 -31.12
CA GLU A 406 2.32 1.62 -31.28
C GLU A 406 2.10 0.47 -32.30
N PHE A 407 0.85 0.10 -32.59
CA PHE A 407 0.48 -1.01 -33.48
C PHE A 407 -0.32 -0.57 -34.71
N GLY A 408 0.08 0.54 -35.33
CA GLY A 408 -0.50 1.04 -36.58
C GLY A 408 -1.85 1.70 -36.40
N ASP A 409 -1.96 2.59 -35.41
CA ASP A 409 -3.16 3.39 -35.08
C ASP A 409 -4.44 2.56 -34.87
N ARG A 410 -4.30 1.45 -34.16
CA ARG A 410 -5.45 0.62 -33.79
C ARG A 410 -6.31 1.28 -32.74
N ASP A 411 -7.62 1.14 -32.92
CA ASP A 411 -8.60 1.62 -31.95
C ASP A 411 -8.45 0.93 -30.59
N HIS A 412 -8.72 1.68 -29.52
CA HIS A 412 -8.64 1.18 -28.13
C HIS A 412 -9.50 -0.07 -27.89
N THR A 413 -10.63 -0.23 -28.61
CA THR A 413 -11.46 -1.43 -28.54
C THR A 413 -10.75 -2.67 -29.07
N THR A 414 -9.92 -2.50 -30.13
CA THR A 414 -9.07 -3.59 -30.67
C THR A 414 -8.00 -4.00 -29.65
N VAL A 415 -7.40 -3.02 -28.96
CA VAL A 415 -6.42 -3.28 -27.89
C VAL A 415 -7.12 -4.03 -26.75
N LEU A 416 -8.25 -3.53 -26.27
CA LEU A 416 -9.01 -4.15 -25.18
C LEU A 416 -9.40 -5.60 -25.51
N HIS A 417 -9.90 -5.85 -26.72
CA HIS A 417 -10.21 -7.21 -27.19
C HIS A 417 -8.96 -8.11 -27.20
N SER A 418 -7.79 -7.56 -27.58
CA SER A 418 -6.53 -8.32 -27.57
C SER A 418 -6.11 -8.71 -26.15
N LEU A 419 -6.27 -7.82 -25.18
CA LEU A 419 -6.00 -8.11 -23.76
C LEU A 419 -6.89 -9.25 -23.25
N ASP A 420 -8.19 -9.16 -23.50
CA ASP A 420 -9.19 -10.17 -23.10
C ASP A 420 -8.89 -11.56 -23.73
N GLN A 421 -8.48 -11.60 -25.00
CA GLN A 421 -8.06 -12.84 -25.67
C GLN A 421 -6.84 -13.48 -24.99
N VAL A 422 -5.82 -12.70 -24.64
CA VAL A 422 -4.62 -13.21 -23.94
C VAL A 422 -5.02 -13.73 -22.56
N GLU A 423 -5.81 -13.00 -21.79
CA GLU A 423 -6.26 -13.45 -20.46
C GLU A 423 -7.08 -14.75 -20.51
N LYS A 424 -8.02 -14.85 -21.47
CA LYS A 424 -8.79 -16.08 -21.69
C LYS A 424 -7.89 -17.25 -22.04
N LYS A 425 -6.92 -17.03 -22.93
CA LYS A 425 -5.98 -18.05 -23.35
C LYS A 425 -5.07 -18.50 -22.20
N MET A 426 -4.57 -17.58 -21.38
CA MET A 426 -3.78 -17.92 -20.19
C MET A 426 -4.55 -18.76 -19.18
N ARG A 427 -5.89 -18.55 -19.05
CA ARG A 427 -6.75 -19.36 -18.18
C ARG A 427 -7.03 -20.76 -18.72
N SER A 428 -7.11 -20.91 -20.03
CA SER A 428 -7.45 -22.18 -20.69
C SER A 428 -6.25 -23.04 -21.10
N ASP A 429 -5.06 -22.43 -21.25
CA ASP A 429 -3.84 -23.06 -21.72
C ASP A 429 -2.67 -22.76 -20.76
N PRO A 430 -2.35 -23.70 -19.83
CA PRO A 430 -1.24 -23.55 -18.91
C PRO A 430 0.13 -23.37 -19.60
N ALA A 431 0.33 -23.99 -20.77
CA ALA A 431 1.58 -23.85 -21.51
C ALA A 431 1.75 -22.42 -22.05
N TYR A 432 0.66 -21.83 -22.51
CA TYR A 432 0.65 -20.43 -22.93
C TYR A 432 0.88 -19.47 -21.74
N ALA A 433 0.30 -19.75 -20.59
CA ALA A 433 0.51 -18.95 -19.38
C ALA A 433 1.98 -18.97 -18.93
N GLU A 434 2.64 -20.12 -18.97
CA GLU A 434 4.06 -20.25 -18.64
C GLU A 434 4.95 -19.53 -19.68
N LYS A 435 4.58 -19.60 -20.98
CA LYS A 435 5.23 -18.84 -22.04
C LYS A 435 5.21 -17.31 -21.78
N VAL A 436 4.06 -16.75 -21.43
CA VAL A 436 3.92 -15.32 -21.11
C VAL A 436 4.74 -14.94 -19.88
N LYS A 437 4.78 -15.81 -18.87
CA LYS A 437 5.58 -15.63 -17.67
C LYS A 437 7.09 -15.66 -17.95
N GLU A 438 7.55 -16.59 -18.78
CA GLU A 438 8.95 -16.67 -19.24
C GLU A 438 9.39 -15.40 -19.96
N ILE A 439 8.58 -14.92 -20.92
CA ILE A 439 8.85 -13.66 -21.65
C ILE A 439 8.93 -12.50 -20.65
N THR A 440 7.98 -12.40 -19.72
CA THR A 440 7.97 -11.35 -18.69
C THR A 440 9.24 -11.37 -17.84
N THR A 441 9.67 -12.57 -17.42
CA THR A 441 10.89 -12.76 -16.63
C THR A 441 12.13 -12.35 -17.43
N ASN A 442 12.21 -12.72 -18.71
CA ASN A 442 13.33 -12.38 -19.57
C ASN A 442 13.44 -10.87 -19.85
N ILE A 443 12.28 -10.19 -20.00
CA ILE A 443 12.27 -8.72 -20.15
C ILE A 443 12.78 -8.06 -18.85
N ASN A 444 12.35 -8.52 -17.68
CA ASN A 444 12.73 -7.94 -16.38
C ASN A 444 14.19 -8.23 -16.00
N ASN A 445 14.78 -9.32 -16.48
CA ASN A 445 16.17 -9.72 -16.19
C ASN A 445 17.22 -9.00 -17.03
N LYS A 446 16.84 -8.24 -18.06
CA LYS A 446 17.78 -7.44 -18.83
C LYS A 446 17.95 -6.07 -18.16
N LYS A 447 18.80 -6.05 -17.12
CA LYS A 447 19.41 -4.83 -16.58
C LYS A 447 20.57 -4.39 -17.44
#